data_8b8be11b4feedb4a2a07d1f831dde023
#
_entry.id   8b8be11b4feedb4a2a07d1f831dde023
#
_cell.length_a   1.000
_cell.length_b   1.000
_cell.length_c   1.000
_cell.angle_alpha   90.00
_cell.angle_beta   90.00
_cell.angle_gamma   90.00
#
_symmetry.space_group_name_H-M   'P 1'
#
loop_
_entity.id
_entity.type
_entity.pdbx_description
1 polymer ?
#
loop_
_entity_poly.entity_id
_entity_poly.type
_entity_poly.pdbx_seq_one_letter_code
_entity_poly.pdbx_strand_id
1 'polypeptide(L)'
;MAILLNMGTNYFLGEISYLTKALSAVLQLAVTMDYSIFLWHSYEEQKSMYEDNKEAMAVAINNTLTSVVGSSITTVAGFIALCFMSYTLGLDLGIVMAKGVILGVIGCVTTLPSMILVLDKLLQKTSHKSLLPDMGKVASGITKVFPVFLILFLGLVLPSYLSYKATNNEVYYDLGETLPEDMAYVVANSKLQEDFGVGATHMVLVSTDVSDTDVRAMIHEMENVEGIKYALGLESVSYTH
;
A
#
# COMPACT_ATOMS: atom_id res chain seq x y z
N MET A 1 18.41 -0.74 1.29
CA MET A 1 18.95 -0.42 -0.05
C MET A 1 17.84 -0.26 -1.09
N ALA A 2 17.02 -1.24 -1.39
CA ALA A 2 15.93 -1.16 -2.39
C ALA A 2 14.95 0.00 -2.15
N ILE A 3 14.54 0.28 -0.91
CA ILE A 3 13.68 1.42 -0.58
C ILE A 3 14.33 2.75 -0.93
N LEU A 4 15.62 2.91 -0.61
CA LEU A 4 16.35 4.15 -0.95
C LEU A 4 16.46 4.35 -2.46
N LEU A 5 16.69 3.28 -3.22
CA LEU A 5 16.69 3.33 -4.68
C LEU A 5 15.30 3.67 -5.24
N ASN A 6 14.26 3.07 -4.67
CA ASN A 6 12.89 3.37 -5.08
C ASN A 6 12.53 4.82 -4.80
N MET A 7 12.82 5.32 -3.60
CA MET A 7 12.54 6.72 -3.23
C MET A 7 13.39 7.70 -4.05
N GLY A 8 14.68 7.41 -4.25
CA GLY A 8 15.57 8.26 -5.02
C GLY A 8 15.16 8.37 -6.49
N THR A 9 14.73 7.27 -7.10
CA THR A 9 14.26 7.27 -8.50
C THR A 9 12.90 7.91 -8.71
N ASN A 10 12.16 8.26 -7.65
CA ASN A 10 10.93 9.05 -7.76
C ASN A 10 11.19 10.47 -8.25
N TYR A 11 12.42 10.97 -8.12
CA TYR A 11 12.83 12.25 -8.72
C TYR A 11 12.47 12.36 -10.21
N PHE A 12 12.53 11.25 -10.95
CA PHE A 12 12.18 11.22 -12.38
C PHE A 12 10.67 11.18 -12.65
N LEU A 13 9.86 10.93 -11.63
CA LEU A 13 8.39 10.88 -11.73
C LEU A 13 7.73 12.22 -11.38
N GLY A 14 8.50 13.19 -10.86
CA GLY A 14 8.01 14.46 -10.40
C GLY A 14 7.47 14.39 -8.96
N GLU A 15 6.31 15.01 -8.72
CA GLU A 15 5.67 15.03 -7.42
C GLU A 15 4.95 13.71 -7.14
N ILE A 16 5.08 13.19 -5.94
CA ILE A 16 4.35 12.02 -5.46
C ILE A 16 3.58 12.37 -4.19
N SER A 17 2.40 11.76 -4.01
CA SER A 17 1.61 11.90 -2.80
C SER A 17 2.38 11.45 -1.56
N TYR A 18 2.17 12.14 -0.42
CA TYR A 18 2.75 11.73 0.86
C TYR A 18 2.27 10.33 1.29
N LEU A 19 1.03 9.96 0.94
CA LEU A 19 0.49 8.61 1.16
C LEU A 19 1.28 7.57 0.37
N THR A 20 1.54 7.85 -0.91
CA THR A 20 2.37 6.99 -1.76
C THR A 20 3.77 6.82 -1.17
N LYS A 21 4.38 7.90 -0.68
CA LYS A 21 5.70 7.87 -0.04
C LYS A 21 5.71 6.99 1.22
N ALA A 22 4.73 7.14 2.10
CA ALA A 22 4.64 6.37 3.35
C ALA A 22 4.32 4.89 3.08
N LEU A 23 3.29 4.61 2.30
CA LEU A 23 2.85 3.25 1.99
C LEU A 23 3.90 2.47 1.21
N SER A 24 4.56 3.11 0.23
CA SER A 24 5.58 2.43 -0.57
C SER A 24 6.78 1.99 0.28
N ALA A 25 7.20 2.79 1.25
CA ALA A 25 8.29 2.41 2.15
C ALA A 25 7.93 1.17 2.98
N VAL A 26 6.74 1.15 3.58
CA VAL A 26 6.28 0.05 4.45
C VAL A 26 6.03 -1.22 3.65
N LEU A 27 5.26 -1.13 2.56
CA LEU A 27 4.92 -2.29 1.74
C LEU A 27 6.15 -2.88 1.03
N GLN A 28 7.04 -2.02 0.53
CA GLN A 28 8.29 -2.50 -0.07
C GLN A 28 9.18 -3.20 0.96
N LEU A 29 9.23 -2.71 2.21
CA LEU A 29 9.97 -3.37 3.27
C LEU A 29 9.40 -4.77 3.52
N ALA A 30 8.09 -4.91 3.65
CA ALA A 30 7.42 -6.18 3.87
C ALA A 30 7.76 -7.19 2.74
N VAL A 31 7.53 -6.80 1.49
CA VAL A 31 7.76 -7.68 0.32
C VAL A 31 9.24 -8.08 0.19
N THR A 32 10.16 -7.12 0.37
CA THR A 32 11.60 -7.44 0.26
C THR A 32 12.11 -8.30 1.40
N MET A 33 11.50 -8.18 2.59
CA MET A 33 11.84 -8.99 3.75
C MET A 33 11.44 -10.45 3.54
N ASP A 34 10.24 -10.70 3.00
CA ASP A 34 9.79 -12.06 2.68
C ASP A 34 10.72 -12.75 1.69
N TYR A 35 11.12 -12.08 0.62
CA TYR A 35 12.08 -12.62 -0.35
C TYR A 35 13.45 -12.90 0.28
N SER A 36 13.89 -12.03 1.19
CA SER A 36 15.16 -12.17 1.89
C SER A 36 15.17 -13.37 2.83
N ILE A 37 14.08 -13.57 3.57
CA ILE A 37 13.91 -14.71 4.49
C ILE A 37 13.89 -16.01 3.69
N PHE A 38 13.17 -16.03 2.57
CA PHE A 38 13.07 -17.21 1.72
C PHE A 38 14.42 -17.62 1.13
N LEU A 39 15.20 -16.67 0.63
CA LEU A 39 16.56 -16.92 0.13
C LEU A 39 17.49 -17.38 1.26
N TRP A 40 17.41 -16.76 2.44
CA TRP A 40 18.22 -17.13 3.58
C TRP A 40 17.97 -18.59 4.00
N HIS A 41 16.73 -19.01 4.14
CA HIS A 41 16.39 -20.40 4.49
C HIS A 41 16.89 -21.39 3.44
N SER A 42 16.71 -21.06 2.14
CA SER A 42 17.24 -21.89 1.07
C SER A 42 18.77 -22.01 1.14
N TYR A 43 19.46 -20.90 1.45
CA TYR A 43 20.91 -20.92 1.61
C TYR A 43 21.38 -21.76 2.81
N GLU A 44 20.71 -21.64 3.96
CA GLU A 44 21.04 -22.47 5.14
C GLU A 44 20.86 -23.98 4.85
N GLU A 45 19.81 -24.34 4.12
CA GLU A 45 19.56 -25.72 3.71
C GLU A 45 20.68 -26.22 2.78
N GLN A 46 21.02 -25.47 1.73
CA GLN A 46 22.05 -25.85 0.79
C GLN A 46 23.46 -25.89 1.44
N LYS A 47 23.72 -24.99 2.36
CA LYS A 47 24.99 -24.95 3.10
C LYS A 47 25.30 -26.25 3.86
N SER A 48 24.29 -27.00 4.26
CA SER A 48 24.45 -28.31 4.88
C SER A 48 24.88 -29.41 3.88
N MET A 49 24.71 -29.18 2.58
CA MET A 49 24.91 -30.13 1.50
C MET A 49 26.20 -29.87 0.69
N TYR A 50 26.66 -28.62 0.68
CA TYR A 50 27.82 -28.17 -0.11
C TYR A 50 28.95 -27.66 0.78
N GLU A 51 30.18 -27.98 0.44
CA GLU A 51 31.36 -27.50 1.19
C GLU A 51 31.73 -26.06 0.86
N ASP A 52 31.47 -25.63 -0.39
CA ASP A 52 31.70 -24.22 -0.81
C ASP A 52 30.45 -23.39 -0.64
N ASN A 53 30.55 -22.33 0.18
CA ASN A 53 29.48 -21.38 0.44
C ASN A 53 28.99 -20.66 -0.83
N LYS A 54 29.85 -20.47 -1.84
CA LYS A 54 29.46 -19.84 -3.09
C LYS A 54 28.60 -20.76 -3.94
N GLU A 55 28.94 -22.05 -3.94
CA GLU A 55 28.19 -23.07 -4.66
C GLU A 55 26.82 -23.27 -4.00
N ALA A 56 26.79 -23.38 -2.67
CA ALA A 56 25.54 -23.41 -1.89
C ALA A 56 24.64 -22.20 -2.18
N MET A 57 25.21 -21.01 -2.26
CA MET A 57 24.47 -19.80 -2.56
C MET A 57 23.94 -19.78 -4.00
N ALA A 58 24.73 -20.24 -4.96
CA ALA A 58 24.28 -20.29 -6.37
C ALA A 58 23.08 -21.24 -6.53
N VAL A 59 23.11 -22.40 -5.87
CA VAL A 59 21.98 -23.34 -5.84
C VAL A 59 20.78 -22.75 -5.12
N ALA A 60 20.98 -22.08 -3.99
CA ALA A 60 19.92 -21.41 -3.24
C ALA A 60 19.22 -20.35 -4.09
N ILE A 61 19.97 -19.50 -4.81
CA ILE A 61 19.42 -18.51 -5.72
C ILE A 61 18.59 -19.20 -6.81
N ASN A 62 19.10 -20.24 -7.45
CA ASN A 62 18.40 -20.95 -8.52
C ASN A 62 17.08 -21.56 -8.03
N ASN A 63 17.08 -22.15 -6.83
CA ASN A 63 15.88 -22.77 -6.24
C ASN A 63 14.80 -21.73 -5.87
N THR A 64 15.24 -20.54 -5.42
CA THR A 64 14.31 -19.50 -4.96
C THR A 64 13.85 -18.56 -6.08
N LEU A 65 14.68 -18.36 -7.10
CA LEU A 65 14.46 -17.37 -8.16
C LEU A 65 13.11 -17.56 -8.84
N THR A 66 12.77 -18.78 -9.22
CA THR A 66 11.50 -19.07 -9.91
C THR A 66 10.28 -18.67 -9.08
N SER A 67 10.29 -18.99 -7.79
CA SER A 67 9.19 -18.66 -6.88
C SER A 67 9.12 -17.16 -6.60
N VAL A 68 10.26 -16.52 -6.37
CA VAL A 68 10.35 -15.07 -6.10
C VAL A 68 9.92 -14.26 -7.34
N VAL A 69 10.39 -14.63 -8.52
CA VAL A 69 9.99 -13.96 -9.77
C VAL A 69 8.51 -14.20 -10.07
N GLY A 70 8.01 -15.41 -9.90
CA GLY A 70 6.60 -15.73 -10.13
C GLY A 70 5.66 -14.93 -9.22
N SER A 71 5.93 -14.87 -7.91
CA SER A 71 5.16 -14.06 -6.97
C SER A 71 5.27 -12.56 -7.25
N SER A 72 6.46 -12.11 -7.65
CA SER A 72 6.69 -10.70 -7.97
C SER A 72 5.94 -10.24 -9.21
N ILE A 73 5.85 -11.07 -10.25
CA ILE A 73 5.07 -10.76 -11.46
C ILE A 73 3.60 -10.54 -11.08
N THR A 74 3.04 -11.40 -10.23
CA THR A 74 1.65 -11.28 -9.78
C THR A 74 1.45 -9.98 -8.98
N THR A 75 2.39 -9.66 -8.09
CA THR A 75 2.35 -8.44 -7.28
C THR A 75 2.47 -7.19 -8.15
N VAL A 76 3.41 -7.18 -9.10
CA VAL A 76 3.59 -6.07 -10.06
C VAL A 76 2.35 -5.89 -10.92
N ALA A 77 1.75 -6.98 -11.42
CA ALA A 77 0.50 -6.93 -12.18
C ALA A 77 -0.64 -6.31 -11.36
N GLY A 78 -0.74 -6.64 -10.06
CA GLY A 78 -1.71 -6.03 -9.15
C GLY A 78 -1.50 -4.53 -9.00
N PHE A 79 -0.26 -4.07 -8.84
CA PHE A 79 0.04 -2.63 -8.77
C PHE A 79 -0.17 -1.91 -10.11
N ILE A 80 0.14 -2.55 -11.24
CA ILE A 80 -0.17 -1.99 -12.56
C ILE A 80 -1.68 -1.83 -12.73
N ALA A 81 -2.50 -2.76 -12.20
CA ALA A 81 -3.95 -2.63 -12.25
C ALA A 81 -4.46 -1.36 -11.55
N LEU A 82 -3.79 -0.86 -10.50
CA LEU A 82 -4.12 0.42 -9.87
C LEU A 82 -3.94 1.61 -10.82
N CYS A 83 -3.03 1.51 -11.79
CA CYS A 83 -2.81 2.59 -12.76
C CYS A 83 -4.03 2.83 -13.68
N PHE A 84 -4.96 1.89 -13.76
CA PHE A 84 -6.20 2.03 -14.54
C PHE A 84 -7.35 2.64 -13.74
N MET A 85 -7.14 2.99 -12.47
CA MET A 85 -8.13 3.72 -11.68
C MET A 85 -8.29 5.15 -12.20
N SER A 86 -9.52 5.67 -12.15
CA SER A 86 -9.81 7.06 -12.49
C SER A 86 -9.22 8.07 -11.51
N TYR A 87 -8.82 7.62 -10.32
CA TYR A 87 -8.25 8.46 -9.27
C TYR A 87 -6.72 8.51 -9.39
N THR A 88 -6.17 9.71 -9.48
CA THR A 88 -4.73 9.95 -9.71
C THR A 88 -3.80 9.31 -8.68
N LEU A 89 -4.27 9.16 -7.43
CA LEU A 89 -3.53 8.46 -6.37
C LEU A 89 -3.27 7.00 -6.74
N GLY A 90 -4.19 6.35 -7.47
CA GLY A 90 -4.02 4.98 -7.93
C GLY A 90 -2.87 4.84 -8.92
N LEU A 91 -2.74 5.77 -9.86
CA LEU A 91 -1.62 5.81 -10.82
C LEU A 91 -0.28 5.99 -10.09
N ASP A 92 -0.23 6.94 -9.18
CA ASP A 92 0.97 7.27 -8.41
C ASP A 92 1.44 6.08 -7.56
N LEU A 93 0.52 5.49 -6.76
CA LEU A 93 0.77 4.28 -6.00
C LEU A 93 1.19 3.11 -6.88
N GLY A 94 0.47 2.89 -7.98
CA GLY A 94 0.70 1.77 -8.89
C GLY A 94 2.12 1.76 -9.45
N ILE A 95 2.57 2.90 -9.99
CA ILE A 95 3.92 3.02 -10.57
C ILE A 95 5.01 2.87 -9.51
N VAL A 96 4.89 3.60 -8.40
CA VAL A 96 5.92 3.61 -7.35
C VAL A 96 6.04 2.24 -6.69
N MET A 97 4.92 1.54 -6.46
CA MET A 97 4.92 0.21 -5.87
C MET A 97 5.42 -0.86 -6.82
N ALA A 98 4.97 -0.88 -8.09
CA ALA A 98 5.45 -1.81 -9.10
C ALA A 98 6.98 -1.71 -9.27
N LYS A 99 7.50 -0.48 -9.40
CA LYS A 99 8.93 -0.19 -9.44
C LYS A 99 9.66 -0.67 -8.18
N GLY A 100 9.05 -0.44 -7.01
CA GLY A 100 9.58 -0.87 -5.72
C GLY A 100 9.76 -2.38 -5.63
N VAL A 101 8.78 -3.17 -6.08
CA VAL A 101 8.88 -4.64 -6.11
C VAL A 101 9.98 -5.09 -7.05
N ILE A 102 10.08 -4.53 -8.25
CA ILE A 102 11.14 -4.88 -9.22
C ILE A 102 12.53 -4.61 -8.63
N LEU A 103 12.74 -3.43 -8.03
CA LEU A 103 14.00 -3.10 -7.36
C LEU A 103 14.28 -4.00 -6.16
N GLY A 104 13.22 -4.43 -5.45
CA GLY A 104 13.31 -5.38 -4.35
C GLY A 104 13.81 -6.75 -4.81
N VAL A 105 13.27 -7.29 -5.89
CA VAL A 105 13.70 -8.57 -6.49
C VAL A 105 15.15 -8.49 -6.96
N ILE A 106 15.50 -7.44 -7.69
CA ILE A 106 16.89 -7.24 -8.13
C ILE A 106 17.84 -7.19 -6.94
N GLY A 107 17.49 -6.46 -5.89
CA GLY A 107 18.29 -6.39 -4.67
C GLY A 107 18.39 -7.73 -3.94
N CYS A 108 17.31 -8.51 -3.92
CA CYS A 108 17.28 -9.84 -3.30
C CYS A 108 18.18 -10.84 -4.04
N VAL A 109 18.24 -10.78 -5.37
CA VAL A 109 19.02 -11.75 -6.17
C VAL A 109 20.49 -11.32 -6.32
N THR A 110 20.81 -10.04 -6.18
CA THR A 110 22.17 -9.52 -6.41
C THR A 110 22.86 -9.08 -5.12
N THR A 111 22.29 -8.09 -4.45
CA THR A 111 22.91 -7.45 -3.28
C THR A 111 22.87 -8.35 -2.06
N LEU A 112 21.73 -8.99 -1.79
CA LEU A 112 21.56 -9.81 -0.59
C LEU A 112 22.49 -11.03 -0.58
N PRO A 113 22.62 -11.86 -1.64
CA PRO A 113 23.56 -12.98 -1.67
C PRO A 113 24.99 -12.52 -1.43
N SER A 114 25.39 -11.42 -2.06
CA SER A 114 26.72 -10.85 -1.88
C SER A 114 27.00 -10.44 -0.43
N MET A 115 26.02 -9.81 0.22
CA MET A 115 26.12 -9.43 1.63
C MET A 115 26.18 -10.66 2.55
N ILE A 116 25.36 -11.68 2.29
CA ILE A 116 25.36 -12.93 3.06
C ILE A 116 26.74 -13.59 2.98
N LEU A 117 27.30 -13.74 1.78
CA LEU A 117 28.60 -14.37 1.59
C LEU A 117 29.75 -13.61 2.29
N VAL A 118 29.73 -12.29 2.25
CA VAL A 118 30.74 -11.45 2.93
C VAL A 118 30.60 -11.54 4.45
N LEU A 119 29.37 -11.55 4.95
CA LEU A 119 29.09 -11.55 6.39
C LEU A 119 28.91 -12.96 6.97
N ASP A 120 29.06 -14.02 6.18
CA ASP A 120 28.77 -15.40 6.59
C ASP A 120 29.50 -15.80 7.89
N LYS A 121 30.79 -15.46 8.02
CA LYS A 121 31.56 -15.75 9.26
C LYS A 121 31.01 -14.99 10.47
N LEU A 122 30.49 -13.78 10.28
CA LEU A 122 29.95 -12.99 11.37
C LEU A 122 28.55 -13.51 11.76
N LEU A 123 27.75 -13.88 10.78
CA LEU A 123 26.41 -14.46 10.98
C LEU A 123 26.49 -15.78 11.74
N GLN A 124 27.45 -16.65 11.39
CA GLN A 124 27.68 -17.91 12.14
C GLN A 124 28.10 -17.67 13.59
N LYS A 125 28.94 -16.66 13.84
CA LYS A 125 29.39 -16.33 15.20
C LYS A 125 28.30 -15.78 16.09
N THR A 126 27.32 -15.09 15.49
CA THR A 126 26.17 -14.50 16.19
C THR A 126 24.91 -15.36 16.14
N SER A 127 24.97 -16.52 15.47
CA SER A 127 23.87 -17.46 15.40
C SER A 127 23.56 -18.04 16.78
N HIS A 128 22.30 -17.99 17.16
CA HIS A 128 21.78 -18.56 18.40
C HIS A 128 20.56 -19.43 18.08
N LYS A 129 20.20 -20.28 19.04
CA LYS A 129 19.08 -21.19 18.89
C LYS A 129 17.81 -20.41 18.51
N SER A 130 17.04 -20.96 17.57
CA SER A 130 15.74 -20.40 17.18
C SER A 130 14.86 -20.16 18.41
N LEU A 131 14.32 -18.97 18.50
CA LEU A 131 13.35 -18.61 19.55
C LEU A 131 12.00 -19.31 19.33
N LEU A 132 11.70 -19.69 18.09
CA LEU A 132 10.48 -20.39 17.74
C LEU A 132 10.66 -21.90 18.00
N PRO A 133 9.72 -22.51 18.73
CA PRO A 133 9.73 -23.96 18.92
C PRO A 133 9.46 -24.68 17.59
N ASP A 134 9.89 -25.94 17.52
CA ASP A 134 9.58 -26.79 16.37
C ASP A 134 8.05 -26.92 16.17
N MET A 135 7.59 -26.40 15.05
CA MET A 135 6.17 -26.38 14.67
C MET A 135 5.70 -27.70 14.01
N GLY A 136 6.54 -28.73 13.96
CA GLY A 136 6.23 -30.01 13.33
C GLY A 136 4.96 -30.66 13.89
N LYS A 137 4.73 -30.57 15.21
CA LYS A 137 3.49 -31.08 15.85
C LYS A 137 2.27 -30.29 15.43
N VAL A 138 2.38 -28.96 15.31
CA VAL A 138 1.29 -28.08 14.87
C VAL A 138 0.97 -28.35 13.41
N ALA A 139 1.97 -28.43 12.55
CA ALA A 139 1.81 -28.76 11.15
C ALA A 139 1.12 -30.12 10.94
N SER A 140 1.58 -31.15 11.68
CA SER A 140 0.95 -32.49 11.67
C SER A 140 -0.50 -32.47 12.18
N GLY A 141 -0.80 -31.64 13.18
CA GLY A 141 -2.18 -31.44 13.68
C GLY A 141 -3.07 -30.81 12.61
N ILE A 142 -2.59 -29.74 11.95
CA ILE A 142 -3.32 -29.04 10.89
C ILE A 142 -3.59 -29.97 9.71
N THR A 143 -2.57 -30.71 9.26
CA THR A 143 -2.73 -31.65 8.14
C THR A 143 -3.68 -32.80 8.44
N LYS A 144 -3.78 -33.23 9.71
CA LYS A 144 -4.71 -34.27 10.12
C LYS A 144 -6.16 -33.83 10.09
N VAL A 145 -6.43 -32.57 10.41
CA VAL A 145 -7.80 -31.98 10.46
C VAL A 145 -8.08 -30.98 9.34
N PHE A 146 -7.35 -31.07 8.23
CA PHE A 146 -7.47 -30.12 7.10
C PHE A 146 -8.92 -29.94 6.58
N PRO A 147 -9.80 -30.99 6.50
CA PRO A 147 -11.14 -30.79 5.98
C PRO A 147 -11.99 -29.89 6.89
N VAL A 148 -11.73 -29.90 8.22
CA VAL A 148 -12.43 -29.00 9.15
C VAL A 148 -12.06 -27.55 8.87
N PHE A 149 -10.78 -27.25 8.64
CA PHE A 149 -10.35 -25.89 8.28
C PHE A 149 -10.92 -25.44 6.94
N LEU A 150 -11.02 -26.35 5.96
CA LEU A 150 -11.62 -26.04 4.67
C LEU A 150 -13.11 -25.69 4.82
N ILE A 151 -13.87 -26.50 5.56
CA ILE A 151 -15.30 -26.26 5.82
C ILE A 151 -15.49 -24.94 6.59
N LEU A 152 -14.66 -24.69 7.60
CA LEU A 152 -14.69 -23.44 8.37
C LEU A 152 -14.43 -22.23 7.46
N PHE A 153 -13.41 -22.31 6.61
CA PHE A 153 -13.08 -21.24 5.68
C PHE A 153 -14.21 -20.96 4.70
N LEU A 154 -14.77 -22.01 4.07
CA LEU A 154 -15.91 -21.87 3.16
C LEU A 154 -17.16 -21.32 3.89
N GLY A 155 -17.38 -21.72 5.14
CA GLY A 155 -18.47 -21.20 5.96
C GLY A 155 -18.32 -19.72 6.33
N LEU A 156 -17.07 -19.22 6.41
CA LEU A 156 -16.79 -17.81 6.68
C LEU A 156 -16.86 -16.91 5.44
N VAL A 157 -16.75 -17.48 4.23
CA VAL A 157 -16.80 -16.69 2.98
C VAL A 157 -18.13 -15.97 2.83
N LEU A 158 -19.24 -16.64 3.11
CA LEU A 158 -20.57 -16.05 2.94
C LEU A 158 -20.82 -14.86 3.89
N PRO A 159 -20.63 -14.98 5.22
CA PRO A 159 -20.80 -13.84 6.13
C PRO A 159 -19.79 -12.72 5.84
N SER A 160 -18.55 -13.04 5.45
CA SER A 160 -17.55 -12.03 5.06
C SER A 160 -17.99 -11.26 3.82
N TYR A 161 -18.53 -11.93 2.81
CA TYR A 161 -19.06 -11.28 1.62
C TYR A 161 -20.26 -10.38 1.92
N LEU A 162 -21.18 -10.85 2.78
CA LEU A 162 -22.34 -10.04 3.20
C LEU A 162 -21.90 -8.81 3.99
N SER A 163 -20.96 -8.96 4.92
CA SER A 163 -20.39 -7.85 5.68
C SER A 163 -19.67 -6.86 4.78
N TYR A 164 -18.85 -7.33 3.84
CA TYR A 164 -18.20 -6.46 2.84
C TYR A 164 -19.21 -5.63 2.06
N LYS A 165 -20.31 -6.26 1.62
CA LYS A 165 -21.35 -5.57 0.84
C LYS A 165 -22.10 -4.52 1.68
N ALA A 166 -22.30 -4.78 2.98
CA ALA A 166 -22.90 -3.83 3.91
C ALA A 166 -21.96 -2.64 4.16
N THR A 167 -20.68 -2.90 4.45
CA THR A 167 -19.67 -1.87 4.76
C THR A 167 -19.32 -1.02 3.53
N ASN A 168 -19.47 -1.53 2.31
CA ASN A 168 -19.15 -0.78 1.10
C ASN A 168 -19.98 0.50 0.93
N ASN A 169 -21.12 0.61 1.61
CA ASN A 169 -21.95 1.83 1.63
C ASN A 169 -21.55 2.82 2.74
N GLU A 170 -20.65 2.40 3.66
CA GLU A 170 -20.22 3.19 4.82
C GLU A 170 -18.76 3.63 4.73
N VAL A 171 -18.12 3.40 3.58
CA VAL A 171 -16.72 3.84 3.39
C VAL A 171 -16.71 5.35 3.18
N TYR A 172 -16.13 6.06 4.13
CA TYR A 172 -15.89 7.49 3.99
C TYR A 172 -14.60 7.77 3.20
N TYR A 173 -14.65 8.82 2.41
CA TYR A 173 -13.53 9.24 1.57
C TYR A 173 -12.85 10.52 2.07
N ASP A 174 -13.35 11.08 3.18
CA ASP A 174 -12.76 12.25 3.82
C ASP A 174 -11.56 11.82 4.68
N LEU A 175 -10.37 12.18 4.23
CA LEU A 175 -9.14 11.95 4.99
C LEU A 175 -9.07 12.83 6.26
N GLY A 176 -9.88 13.87 6.35
CA GLY A 176 -9.96 14.74 7.52
C GLY A 176 -10.43 14.00 8.77
N GLU A 177 -11.31 13.01 8.63
CA GLU A 177 -11.81 12.20 9.76
C GLU A 177 -10.76 11.27 10.37
N THR A 178 -9.66 11.04 9.67
CA THR A 178 -8.54 10.20 10.17
C THR A 178 -7.47 11.01 10.90
N LEU A 179 -7.60 12.32 10.94
CA LEU A 179 -6.65 13.21 11.60
C LEU A 179 -6.91 13.24 13.12
N PRO A 180 -5.84 13.48 13.94
CA PRO A 180 -6.00 13.67 15.37
C PRO A 180 -6.98 14.79 15.71
N GLU A 181 -7.85 14.56 16.70
CA GLU A 181 -8.92 15.48 17.08
C GLU A 181 -8.40 16.85 17.60
N ASP A 182 -7.16 16.90 18.07
CA ASP A 182 -6.51 18.11 18.58
C ASP A 182 -5.89 18.99 17.48
N MET A 183 -5.89 18.53 16.21
CA MET A 183 -5.39 19.35 15.12
C MET A 183 -6.26 20.59 14.89
N ALA A 184 -5.61 21.74 14.71
CA ALA A 184 -6.31 23.01 14.48
C ALA A 184 -7.31 22.96 13.34
N TYR A 185 -7.01 22.23 12.27
CA TYR A 185 -7.93 21.99 11.16
C TYR A 185 -9.19 21.24 11.60
N VAL A 186 -9.04 20.13 12.34
CA VAL A 186 -10.16 19.29 12.80
C VAL A 186 -11.06 20.09 13.76
N VAL A 187 -10.45 20.81 14.73
CA VAL A 187 -11.18 21.66 15.65
C VAL A 187 -11.94 22.77 14.93
N ALA A 188 -11.33 23.41 13.93
CA ALA A 188 -11.98 24.45 13.14
C ALA A 188 -13.14 23.89 12.31
N ASN A 189 -12.94 22.72 11.68
CA ASN A 189 -13.96 22.08 10.87
C ASN A 189 -15.16 21.60 11.71
N SER A 190 -14.90 21.02 12.90
CA SER A 190 -15.96 20.63 13.84
C SER A 190 -16.80 21.82 14.29
N LYS A 191 -16.18 22.98 14.58
CA LYS A 191 -16.91 24.20 14.92
C LYS A 191 -17.74 24.74 13.75
N LEU A 192 -17.20 24.68 12.53
CA LEU A 192 -17.96 25.07 11.34
C LEU A 192 -19.18 24.16 11.14
N GLN A 193 -19.04 22.89 11.42
CA GLN A 193 -20.15 21.94 11.31
C GLN A 193 -21.20 22.15 12.42
N GLU A 194 -20.76 22.33 13.67
CA GLU A 194 -21.65 22.50 14.83
C GLU A 194 -22.38 23.84 14.79
N ASP A 195 -21.66 24.96 14.57
CA ASP A 195 -22.21 26.30 14.66
C ASP A 195 -22.96 26.75 13.39
N PHE A 196 -22.47 26.30 12.22
CA PHE A 196 -22.99 26.75 10.92
C PHE A 196 -23.58 25.62 10.07
N GLY A 197 -23.43 24.37 10.48
CA GLY A 197 -23.88 23.19 9.74
C GLY A 197 -23.15 23.03 8.40
N VAL A 198 -21.89 23.50 8.32
CA VAL A 198 -21.03 23.36 7.14
C VAL A 198 -20.21 22.11 7.32
N GLY A 199 -20.49 21.07 6.51
CA GLY A 199 -19.73 19.81 6.53
C GLY A 199 -18.43 19.93 5.73
N ALA A 200 -18.47 19.66 4.44
CA ALA A 200 -17.32 19.78 3.56
C ALA A 200 -17.42 21.04 2.69
N THR A 201 -16.31 21.80 2.61
CA THR A 201 -16.22 22.97 1.74
C THR A 201 -15.56 22.55 0.43
N HIS A 202 -16.25 22.67 -0.68
CA HIS A 202 -15.70 22.43 -2.01
C HIS A 202 -15.45 23.76 -2.71
N MET A 203 -14.28 23.90 -3.31
CA MET A 203 -13.94 25.07 -4.11
C MET A 203 -13.95 24.70 -5.58
N VAL A 204 -14.78 25.38 -6.36
CA VAL A 204 -14.84 25.24 -7.81
C VAL A 204 -14.10 26.40 -8.45
N LEU A 205 -13.07 26.11 -9.21
CA LEU A 205 -12.29 27.08 -9.97
C LEU A 205 -12.85 27.18 -11.38
N VAL A 206 -13.22 28.39 -11.79
CA VAL A 206 -13.76 28.69 -13.11
C VAL A 206 -12.79 29.61 -13.85
N SER A 207 -12.63 29.41 -15.15
CA SER A 207 -11.82 30.30 -15.99
C SER A 207 -12.40 31.71 -15.98
N THR A 208 -11.54 32.72 -16.01
CA THR A 208 -11.93 34.13 -16.13
C THR A 208 -12.65 34.48 -17.44
N ASP A 209 -12.60 33.59 -18.43
CA ASP A 209 -13.25 33.77 -19.74
C ASP A 209 -14.73 33.38 -19.73
N VAL A 210 -15.24 32.78 -18.63
CA VAL A 210 -16.65 32.42 -18.48
C VAL A 210 -17.45 33.65 -18.13
N SER A 211 -18.61 33.83 -18.76
CA SER A 211 -19.46 35.00 -18.50
C SER A 211 -20.09 34.94 -17.10
N ASP A 212 -20.31 36.12 -16.50
CA ASP A 212 -20.97 36.25 -15.18
C ASP A 212 -22.37 35.60 -15.16
N THR A 213 -23.06 35.61 -16.28
CA THR A 213 -24.36 34.95 -16.45
C THR A 213 -24.25 33.43 -16.35
N ASP A 214 -23.20 32.82 -16.93
CA ASP A 214 -22.99 31.40 -16.88
C ASP A 214 -22.50 30.95 -15.49
N VAL A 215 -21.70 31.81 -14.82
CA VAL A 215 -21.27 31.56 -13.44
C VAL A 215 -22.45 31.55 -12.48
N ARG A 216 -23.41 32.51 -12.64
CA ARG A 216 -24.65 32.54 -11.84
C ARG A 216 -25.53 31.31 -12.11
N ALA A 217 -25.66 30.90 -13.36
CA ALA A 217 -26.40 29.69 -13.72
C ALA A 217 -25.78 28.44 -13.08
N MET A 218 -24.46 28.35 -13.15
CA MET A 218 -23.70 27.25 -12.52
C MET A 218 -23.91 27.21 -11.00
N ILE A 219 -23.83 28.35 -10.30
CA ILE A 219 -24.08 28.42 -8.86
C ILE A 219 -25.51 27.94 -8.53
N HIS A 220 -26.49 28.36 -9.31
CA HIS A 220 -27.88 27.95 -9.11
C HIS A 220 -28.08 26.44 -9.37
N GLU A 221 -27.41 25.88 -10.38
CA GLU A 221 -27.42 24.43 -10.61
C GLU A 221 -26.73 23.64 -9.47
N MET A 222 -25.62 24.17 -8.94
CA MET A 222 -24.94 23.55 -7.79
C MET A 222 -25.85 23.47 -6.56
N GLU A 223 -26.64 24.51 -6.27
CA GLU A 223 -27.57 24.50 -5.13
C GLU A 223 -28.68 23.45 -5.26
N ASN A 224 -28.99 23.01 -6.48
CA ASN A 224 -29.96 21.96 -6.74
C ASN A 224 -29.39 20.54 -6.63
N VAL A 225 -28.08 20.39 -6.42
CA VAL A 225 -27.45 19.07 -6.24
C VAL A 225 -27.73 18.54 -4.82
N GLU A 226 -28.22 17.33 -4.73
CA GLU A 226 -28.50 16.67 -3.45
C GLU A 226 -27.22 16.61 -2.59
N GLY A 227 -27.30 17.12 -1.35
CA GLY A 227 -26.17 17.19 -0.43
C GLY A 227 -25.46 18.54 -0.41
N ILE A 228 -25.76 19.47 -1.32
CA ILE A 228 -25.24 20.85 -1.27
C ILE A 228 -26.20 21.72 -0.50
N LYS A 229 -25.72 22.36 0.55
CA LYS A 229 -26.52 23.24 1.41
C LYS A 229 -26.66 24.64 0.84
N TYR A 230 -25.59 25.17 0.28
CA TYR A 230 -25.52 26.44 -0.44
C TYR A 230 -24.26 26.52 -1.30
N ALA A 231 -24.32 27.30 -2.36
CA ALA A 231 -23.19 27.65 -3.20
C ALA A 231 -22.99 29.16 -3.18
N LEU A 232 -21.76 29.61 -3.01
CA LEU A 232 -21.39 31.02 -2.95
C LEU A 232 -20.35 31.36 -4.01
N GLY A 233 -20.53 32.42 -4.73
CA GLY A 233 -19.55 32.98 -5.64
C GLY A 233 -19.50 34.49 -5.55
N LEU A 234 -18.51 35.13 -6.14
CA LEU A 234 -18.40 36.60 -6.17
C LEU A 234 -19.68 37.28 -6.71
N GLU A 235 -20.33 36.63 -7.66
CA GLU A 235 -21.54 37.10 -8.30
C GLU A 235 -22.84 36.91 -7.46
N SER A 236 -22.77 36.04 -6.41
CA SER A 236 -23.90 35.82 -5.50
C SER A 236 -23.92 36.82 -4.32
N VAL A 237 -22.81 37.54 -4.09
CA VAL A 237 -22.70 38.52 -3.01
C VAL A 237 -23.22 39.87 -3.55
N SER A 238 -24.48 40.17 -3.28
CA SER A 238 -25.00 41.51 -3.49
C SER A 238 -24.41 42.45 -2.44
N TYR A 239 -23.52 43.35 -2.83
CA TYR A 239 -23.07 44.46 -1.98
C TYR A 239 -24.23 45.41 -1.78
N THR A 240 -25.04 45.21 -0.75
CA THR A 240 -25.90 46.28 -0.21
C THR A 240 -25.01 47.24 0.57
N HIS A 241 -24.66 48.34 -0.04
CA HIS A 241 -24.12 49.51 0.63
C HIS A 241 -25.17 50.15 1.54
#